data_7110d5a53ba48b1d5aedfa0c46cd23eb
#
_entry.id   7110d5a53ba48b1d5aedfa0c46cd23eb
#
_cell.length_a   1.000
_cell.length_b   1.000
_cell.length_c   1.000
_cell.angle_alpha   90.00
_cell.angle_beta   90.00
_cell.angle_gamma   90.00
#
_symmetry.space_group_name_H-M   'P 1'
#
loop_
_entity.id
_entity.type
_entity.pdbx_description
1 polymer ?
#
loop_
_entity_poly.entity_id
_entity_poly.type
_entity_poly.pdbx_seq_one_letter_code
_entity_poly.pdbx_strand_id
1 'polypeptide(L)'
;MNHKTERYNITMDALMTSMRAIMPYMQDKNVFEVYVNPDGKIWTDTLGRGRTFTGEYISPEDTRGIILSVAALTNQLVKQEFPVLDADIPSNAFFPKCRFEGNLPNIVPAPTLNIRKHPEKIFTLEDYVAQGTLTKEQYDILLAAIHQKKNIIAAGGTKSGKTTFLNAILAEISKLKDRVILIEDTPELQCSAEDCVQMRATTSFSMDDCLKQVLRMTPDRIVVGEVRSGEALALLDAWSTGHGGGCSTVHSNNARDTLTRLENMTARVSRNPQQATIAQAVNIIVYLKYAGNTRKVQEIVELEEWDPAAMKYRFHSLN
;
A
#
# COMPACT_ATOMS: atom_id res chain seq x y z
N MET A 1 -29.71 -21.71 -12.70
CA MET A 1 -28.66 -20.67 -12.66
C MET A 1 -29.08 -19.62 -11.65
N ASN A 2 -28.20 -19.22 -10.74
CA ASN A 2 -28.60 -18.35 -9.62
C ASN A 2 -28.68 -16.90 -10.14
N HIS A 3 -29.74 -16.16 -9.87
CA HIS A 3 -29.94 -14.74 -10.27
C HIS A 3 -28.75 -13.84 -9.98
N LYS A 4 -27.94 -14.14 -8.95
CA LYS A 4 -26.69 -13.42 -8.64
C LYS A 4 -25.62 -13.61 -9.72
N THR A 5 -25.48 -14.83 -10.25
CA THR A 5 -24.49 -15.14 -11.29
C THR A 5 -24.86 -14.49 -12.62
N GLU A 6 -26.14 -14.50 -12.96
CA GLU A 6 -26.65 -13.86 -14.19
C GLU A 6 -26.45 -12.33 -14.16
N ARG A 7 -26.81 -11.69 -13.04
CA ARG A 7 -26.58 -10.26 -12.83
C ARG A 7 -25.08 -9.89 -12.89
N TYR A 8 -24.21 -10.70 -12.29
CA TYR A 8 -22.77 -10.52 -12.34
C TYR A 8 -22.26 -10.56 -13.77
N ASN A 9 -22.67 -11.56 -14.57
CA ASN A 9 -22.24 -11.70 -15.96
C ASN A 9 -22.71 -10.53 -16.82
N ILE A 10 -23.97 -10.11 -16.71
CA ILE A 10 -24.49 -8.94 -17.43
C ILE A 10 -23.69 -7.67 -17.09
N THR A 11 -23.39 -7.45 -15.81
CA THR A 11 -22.63 -6.27 -15.37
C THR A 11 -21.18 -6.35 -15.85
N MET A 12 -20.58 -7.54 -15.88
CA MET A 12 -19.23 -7.74 -16.38
C MET A 12 -19.17 -7.50 -17.90
N ASP A 13 -20.14 -7.96 -18.67
CA ASP A 13 -20.24 -7.72 -20.12
C ASP A 13 -20.38 -6.22 -20.43
N ALA A 14 -21.19 -5.50 -19.65
CA ALA A 14 -21.32 -4.06 -19.75
C ALA A 14 -20.01 -3.34 -19.43
N LEU A 15 -19.31 -3.76 -18.36
CA LEU A 15 -17.99 -3.25 -18.02
C LEU A 15 -16.99 -3.45 -19.16
N MET A 16 -16.89 -4.67 -19.69
CA MET A 16 -15.97 -5.02 -20.77
C MET A 16 -16.26 -4.21 -22.04
N THR A 17 -17.52 -3.96 -22.34
CA THR A 17 -17.93 -3.14 -23.48
C THR A 17 -17.46 -1.70 -23.32
N SER A 18 -17.72 -1.07 -22.17
CA SER A 18 -17.29 0.31 -21.89
C SER A 18 -15.75 0.43 -21.75
N MET A 19 -15.07 -0.61 -21.28
CA MET A 19 -13.60 -0.62 -21.13
C MET A 19 -12.85 -0.88 -22.44
N ARG A 20 -13.51 -1.08 -23.58
CA ARG A 20 -12.87 -1.50 -24.83
C ARG A 20 -11.65 -0.66 -25.20
N ALA A 21 -11.73 0.66 -25.07
CA ALA A 21 -10.62 1.58 -25.39
C ALA A 21 -9.42 1.45 -24.43
N ILE A 22 -9.64 1.05 -23.17
CA ILE A 22 -8.59 0.95 -22.16
C ILE A 22 -8.07 -0.49 -21.97
N MET A 23 -8.77 -1.50 -22.53
CA MET A 23 -8.40 -2.92 -22.36
C MET A 23 -6.98 -3.27 -22.80
N PRO A 24 -6.43 -2.76 -23.92
CA PRO A 24 -5.04 -3.03 -24.27
C PRO A 24 -4.05 -2.66 -23.17
N TYR A 25 -4.30 -1.54 -22.47
CA TYR A 25 -3.46 -1.06 -21.37
C TYR A 25 -3.70 -1.84 -20.08
N MET A 26 -4.91 -2.34 -19.87
CA MET A 26 -5.21 -3.20 -18.72
C MET A 26 -4.48 -4.55 -18.83
N GLN A 27 -4.26 -5.06 -20.03
CA GLN A 27 -3.59 -6.33 -20.30
C GLN A 27 -2.06 -6.21 -20.40
N ASP A 28 -1.53 -5.00 -20.66
CA ASP A 28 -0.07 -4.79 -20.73
C ASP A 28 0.56 -4.86 -19.33
N LYS A 29 1.41 -5.85 -19.07
CA LYS A 29 2.08 -6.08 -17.76
C LYS A 29 3.01 -4.94 -17.33
N ASN A 30 3.45 -4.11 -18.26
CA ASN A 30 4.32 -2.96 -17.97
C ASN A 30 3.54 -1.71 -17.57
N VAL A 31 2.24 -1.67 -17.80
CA VAL A 31 1.36 -0.58 -17.39
C VAL A 31 0.89 -0.82 -15.95
N PHE A 32 1.19 0.12 -15.06
CA PHE A 32 0.77 0.05 -13.65
C PHE A 32 -0.53 0.80 -13.37
N GLU A 33 -0.77 1.87 -14.13
CA GLU A 33 -1.89 2.76 -13.90
C GLU A 33 -2.46 3.23 -15.24
N VAL A 34 -3.78 3.19 -15.37
CA VAL A 34 -4.54 3.74 -16.50
C VAL A 34 -5.49 4.78 -15.94
N TYR A 35 -5.52 5.97 -16.51
CA TYR A 35 -6.46 6.99 -16.07
C TYR A 35 -7.00 7.82 -17.23
N VAL A 36 -8.19 8.33 -17.02
CA VAL A 36 -8.95 9.14 -17.97
C VAL A 36 -9.27 10.50 -17.34
N ASN A 37 -8.85 11.54 -18.02
CA ASN A 37 -9.11 12.92 -17.64
C ASN A 37 -10.48 13.41 -18.20
N PRO A 38 -10.97 14.58 -17.74
CA PRO A 38 -12.26 15.11 -18.22
C PRO A 38 -12.34 15.37 -19.73
N ASP A 39 -11.20 15.54 -20.40
CA ASP A 39 -11.09 15.70 -21.86
C ASP A 39 -11.15 14.37 -22.63
N GLY A 40 -11.39 13.27 -21.94
CA GLY A 40 -11.46 11.91 -22.50
C GLY A 40 -10.12 11.30 -22.87
N LYS A 41 -9.00 11.98 -22.64
CA LYS A 41 -7.66 11.43 -22.92
C LYS A 41 -7.33 10.26 -22.02
N ILE A 42 -6.86 9.16 -22.63
CA ILE A 42 -6.36 7.99 -21.91
C ILE A 42 -4.87 8.15 -21.67
N TRP A 43 -4.48 8.09 -20.41
CA TRP A 43 -3.09 8.16 -19.97
C TRP A 43 -2.68 6.86 -19.30
N THR A 44 -1.41 6.51 -19.39
CA THR A 44 -0.83 5.37 -18.71
C THR A 44 0.40 5.77 -17.91
N ASP A 45 0.66 5.08 -16.81
CA ASP A 45 1.95 5.07 -16.11
C ASP A 45 2.60 3.70 -16.35
N THR A 46 3.72 3.70 -17.05
CA THR A 46 4.35 2.49 -17.61
C THR A 46 5.77 2.33 -17.09
N LEU A 47 6.20 1.10 -16.83
CA LEU A 47 7.55 0.77 -16.37
C LEU A 47 8.61 1.37 -17.31
N GLY A 48 9.54 2.13 -16.76
CA GLY A 48 10.65 2.75 -17.49
C GLY A 48 10.28 3.95 -18.37
N ARG A 49 8.98 4.19 -18.65
CA ARG A 49 8.52 5.35 -19.44
C ARG A 49 7.83 6.40 -18.60
N GLY A 50 7.28 6.00 -17.43
CA GLY A 50 6.49 6.88 -16.60
C GLY A 50 5.15 7.25 -17.25
N ARG A 51 4.64 8.43 -16.90
CA ARG A 51 3.34 8.93 -17.31
C ARG A 51 3.34 9.40 -18.78
N THR A 52 2.46 8.81 -19.60
CA THR A 52 2.41 9.07 -21.05
C THR A 52 0.96 9.15 -21.54
N PHE A 53 0.66 10.10 -22.42
CA PHE A 53 -0.59 10.10 -23.18
C PHE A 53 -0.53 9.02 -24.26
N THR A 54 -1.56 8.20 -24.35
CA THR A 54 -1.60 7.06 -25.29
C THR A 54 -1.86 7.45 -26.74
N GLY A 55 -2.37 8.66 -26.97
CA GLY A 55 -2.89 9.09 -28.28
C GLY A 55 -4.36 8.76 -28.47
N GLU A 56 -4.99 8.02 -27.56
CA GLU A 56 -6.38 7.58 -27.65
C GLU A 56 -7.30 8.30 -26.68
N TYR A 57 -8.60 8.25 -27.01
CA TYR A 57 -9.67 8.91 -26.27
C TYR A 57 -10.78 7.89 -25.96
N ILE A 58 -11.50 8.16 -24.87
CA ILE A 58 -12.71 7.44 -24.48
C ILE A 58 -13.87 8.44 -24.30
N SER A 59 -15.08 8.03 -24.62
CA SER A 59 -16.25 8.87 -24.47
C SER A 59 -16.62 9.12 -22.99
N PRO A 60 -17.26 10.25 -22.66
CA PRO A 60 -17.81 10.46 -21.31
C PRO A 60 -18.84 9.39 -20.93
N GLU A 61 -19.61 8.89 -21.89
CA GLU A 61 -20.62 7.85 -21.73
C GLU A 61 -19.95 6.53 -21.32
N ASP A 62 -18.89 6.11 -22.01
CA ASP A 62 -18.14 4.89 -21.68
C ASP A 62 -17.44 5.01 -20.33
N THR A 63 -16.81 6.18 -20.05
CA THR A 63 -16.18 6.45 -18.76
C THR A 63 -17.19 6.33 -17.62
N ARG A 64 -18.38 6.91 -17.78
CA ARG A 64 -19.50 6.77 -16.84
C ARG A 64 -19.97 5.31 -16.74
N GLY A 65 -20.08 4.61 -17.88
CA GLY A 65 -20.44 3.19 -17.94
C GLY A 65 -19.51 2.31 -17.12
N ILE A 66 -18.19 2.55 -17.20
CA ILE A 66 -17.19 1.88 -16.39
C ILE A 66 -17.45 2.12 -14.88
N ILE A 67 -17.61 3.38 -14.48
CA ILE A 67 -17.83 3.75 -13.07
C ILE A 67 -19.08 3.06 -12.51
N LEU A 68 -20.18 3.09 -13.25
CA LEU A 68 -21.45 2.48 -12.81
C LEU A 68 -21.36 0.95 -12.75
N SER A 69 -20.67 0.32 -13.70
CA SER A 69 -20.47 -1.13 -13.71
C SER A 69 -19.60 -1.58 -12.54
N VAL A 70 -18.51 -0.85 -12.25
CA VAL A 70 -17.66 -1.14 -11.08
C VAL A 70 -18.44 -0.96 -9.78
N ALA A 71 -19.23 0.10 -9.64
CA ALA A 71 -20.09 0.31 -8.48
C ALA A 71 -21.07 -0.87 -8.27
N ALA A 72 -21.69 -1.35 -9.36
CA ALA A 72 -22.62 -2.49 -9.31
C ALA A 72 -21.90 -3.80 -8.94
N LEU A 73 -20.68 -4.06 -9.47
CA LEU A 73 -19.89 -5.24 -9.14
C LEU A 73 -19.41 -5.25 -7.68
N THR A 74 -19.16 -4.07 -7.11
CA THR A 74 -18.66 -3.92 -5.73
C THR A 74 -19.77 -3.62 -4.71
N ASN A 75 -21.04 -3.65 -5.15
CA ASN A 75 -22.21 -3.29 -4.34
C ASN A 75 -22.10 -1.93 -3.66
N GLN A 76 -21.50 -0.96 -4.34
CA GLN A 76 -21.39 0.41 -3.88
C GLN A 76 -22.39 1.31 -4.62
N LEU A 77 -22.79 2.38 -3.95
CA LEU A 77 -23.68 3.38 -4.54
C LEU A 77 -22.86 4.56 -5.03
N VAL A 78 -22.98 4.87 -6.32
CA VAL A 78 -22.47 6.10 -6.91
C VAL A 78 -23.60 6.83 -7.64
N LYS A 79 -23.79 8.09 -7.33
CA LYS A 79 -24.81 8.97 -7.92
C LYS A 79 -24.42 10.43 -7.72
N GLN A 80 -25.25 11.35 -8.18
CA GLN A 80 -24.95 12.78 -8.16
C GLN A 80 -24.65 13.34 -6.76
N GLU A 81 -25.31 12.84 -5.70
CA GLU A 81 -25.08 13.24 -4.31
C GLU A 81 -23.85 12.54 -3.69
N PHE A 82 -23.45 11.39 -4.27
CA PHE A 82 -22.26 10.62 -3.89
C PHE A 82 -21.44 10.35 -5.15
N PRO A 83 -20.76 11.38 -5.70
CA PRO A 83 -20.18 11.31 -7.04
C PRO A 83 -18.82 10.62 -7.10
N VAL A 84 -18.29 10.13 -5.99
CA VAL A 84 -16.99 9.44 -5.88
C VAL A 84 -17.19 7.95 -5.65
N LEU A 85 -16.47 7.14 -6.41
CA LEU A 85 -16.36 5.69 -6.21
C LEU A 85 -14.90 5.32 -5.95
N ASP A 86 -14.61 4.79 -4.76
CA ASP A 86 -13.34 4.11 -4.43
C ASP A 86 -13.66 2.62 -4.24
N ALA A 87 -13.06 1.76 -5.06
CA ALA A 87 -13.38 0.34 -5.11
C ALA A 87 -12.18 -0.53 -5.45
N ASP A 88 -12.24 -1.81 -5.05
CA ASP A 88 -11.32 -2.83 -5.53
C ASP A 88 -12.03 -3.71 -6.56
N ILE A 89 -11.53 -3.73 -7.79
CA ILE A 89 -12.00 -4.66 -8.82
C ILE A 89 -11.23 -5.97 -8.63
N PRO A 90 -11.92 -7.11 -8.38
CA PRO A 90 -11.25 -8.39 -8.25
C PRO A 90 -10.61 -8.82 -9.57
N SER A 91 -9.55 -9.63 -9.48
CA SER A 91 -8.95 -10.24 -10.67
C SER A 91 -9.95 -11.10 -11.43
N ASN A 92 -9.84 -11.12 -12.73
CA ASN A 92 -10.66 -11.95 -13.64
C ASN A 92 -9.80 -12.47 -14.80
N ALA A 93 -10.43 -13.13 -15.78
CA ALA A 93 -9.73 -13.69 -16.93
C ALA A 93 -9.04 -12.65 -17.84
N PHE A 94 -9.36 -11.36 -17.70
CA PHE A 94 -8.94 -10.31 -18.63
C PHE A 94 -7.90 -9.36 -18.04
N PHE A 95 -7.92 -9.14 -16.70
CA PHE A 95 -7.00 -8.22 -16.03
C PHE A 95 -6.80 -8.59 -14.54
N PRO A 96 -5.68 -8.17 -13.93
CA PRO A 96 -5.39 -8.45 -12.51
C PRO A 96 -6.35 -7.69 -11.59
N LYS A 97 -6.28 -7.97 -10.28
CA LYS A 97 -6.92 -7.14 -9.26
C LYS A 97 -6.48 -5.69 -9.43
N CYS A 98 -7.41 -4.75 -9.33
CA CYS A 98 -7.15 -3.33 -9.52
C CYS A 98 -7.82 -2.51 -8.42
N ARG A 99 -7.13 -1.46 -7.96
CA ARG A 99 -7.77 -0.35 -7.27
C ARG A 99 -8.40 0.58 -8.30
N PHE A 100 -9.62 0.99 -8.06
CA PHE A 100 -10.40 1.84 -8.92
C PHE A 100 -10.87 3.09 -8.18
N GLU A 101 -10.66 4.25 -8.79
CA GLU A 101 -11.25 5.51 -8.37
C GLU A 101 -12.02 6.11 -9.56
N GLY A 102 -13.28 6.46 -9.35
CA GLY A 102 -14.14 7.08 -10.34
C GLY A 102 -14.81 8.32 -9.80
N ASN A 103 -14.87 9.39 -10.62
CA ASN A 103 -15.52 10.64 -10.25
C ASN A 103 -16.57 11.01 -11.30
N LEU A 104 -17.78 11.30 -10.84
CA LEU A 104 -18.88 11.76 -11.67
C LEU A 104 -18.98 13.30 -11.68
N PRO A 105 -19.64 13.89 -12.70
CA PRO A 105 -19.97 15.33 -12.72
C PRO A 105 -20.69 15.76 -11.44
N ASN A 106 -20.36 16.90 -10.96
CA ASN A 106 -20.61 17.74 -9.81
C ASN A 106 -19.29 18.19 -9.15
N ILE A 107 -18.28 17.29 -9.12
CA ILE A 107 -16.95 17.58 -8.58
C ILE A 107 -15.90 17.66 -9.69
N VAL A 108 -16.23 17.14 -10.88
CA VAL A 108 -15.41 17.19 -12.11
C VAL A 108 -16.28 17.63 -13.28
N PRO A 109 -15.72 18.29 -14.34
CA PRO A 109 -16.54 18.76 -15.48
C PRO A 109 -17.08 17.62 -16.36
N ALA A 110 -16.40 16.47 -16.42
CA ALA A 110 -16.83 15.25 -17.08
C ALA A 110 -16.33 14.04 -16.29
N PRO A 111 -16.90 12.81 -16.47
CA PRO A 111 -16.46 11.64 -15.73
C PRO A 111 -14.96 11.39 -15.88
N THR A 112 -14.30 11.07 -14.77
CA THR A 112 -12.89 10.69 -14.73
C THR A 112 -12.72 9.36 -14.03
N LEU A 113 -11.68 8.61 -14.36
CA LEU A 113 -11.34 7.40 -13.65
C LEU A 113 -9.82 7.23 -13.52
N ASN A 114 -9.43 6.49 -12.50
CA ASN A 114 -8.06 6.04 -12.27
C ASN A 114 -8.09 4.56 -11.89
N ILE A 115 -7.36 3.73 -12.62
CA ILE A 115 -7.25 2.28 -12.38
C ILE A 115 -5.80 1.97 -12.11
N ARG A 116 -5.48 1.56 -10.88
CA ARG A 116 -4.15 1.12 -10.49
C ARG A 116 -4.14 -0.40 -10.36
N LYS A 117 -3.35 -1.05 -11.20
CA LYS A 117 -3.19 -2.51 -11.19
C LYS A 117 -2.35 -2.94 -10.00
N HIS A 118 -2.77 -4.00 -9.32
CA HIS A 118 -1.92 -4.66 -8.35
C HIS A 118 -0.77 -5.40 -9.07
N PRO A 119 0.46 -5.37 -8.53
CA PRO A 119 1.56 -6.09 -9.13
C PRO A 119 1.27 -7.60 -9.10
N GLU A 120 1.38 -8.25 -10.26
CA GLU A 120 1.23 -9.71 -10.36
C GLU A 120 2.46 -10.45 -9.82
N LYS A 121 3.64 -9.82 -9.91
CA LYS A 121 4.90 -10.38 -9.42
C LYS A 121 5.25 -9.81 -8.05
N ILE A 122 5.39 -10.69 -7.06
CA ILE A 122 6.04 -10.35 -5.79
C ILE A 122 7.55 -10.36 -6.06
N PHE A 123 8.19 -9.21 -5.88
CA PHE A 123 9.65 -9.12 -5.91
C PHE A 123 10.20 -9.62 -4.58
N THR A 124 11.22 -10.46 -4.62
CA THR A 124 11.95 -10.88 -3.41
C THR A 124 13.08 -9.89 -3.10
N LEU A 125 13.66 -9.98 -1.90
CA LEU A 125 14.84 -9.17 -1.56
C LEU A 125 16.03 -9.51 -2.48
N GLU A 126 16.14 -10.76 -2.96
CA GLU A 126 17.14 -11.18 -3.97
C GLU A 126 16.89 -10.50 -5.31
N ASP A 127 15.63 -10.38 -5.75
CA ASP A 127 15.30 -9.60 -6.97
C ASP A 127 15.77 -8.14 -6.85
N TYR A 128 15.63 -7.54 -5.64
CA TYR A 128 16.11 -6.17 -5.38
C TYR A 128 17.63 -6.04 -5.48
N VAL A 129 18.37 -7.06 -5.00
CA VAL A 129 19.84 -7.11 -5.17
C VAL A 129 20.20 -7.25 -6.64
N ALA A 130 19.57 -8.18 -7.36
CA ALA A 130 19.81 -8.42 -8.78
C ALA A 130 19.54 -7.18 -9.65
N GLN A 131 18.57 -6.33 -9.27
CA GLN A 131 18.24 -5.07 -9.94
C GLN A 131 19.10 -3.88 -9.49
N GLY A 132 20.02 -4.06 -8.53
CA GLY A 132 20.82 -2.98 -7.94
C GLY A 132 20.02 -1.96 -7.12
N THR A 133 18.83 -2.33 -6.67
CA THR A 133 17.99 -1.52 -5.76
C THR A 133 18.45 -1.66 -4.31
N LEU A 134 18.96 -2.85 -3.94
CA LEU A 134 19.66 -3.16 -2.69
C LEU A 134 21.11 -3.54 -2.97
N THR A 135 22.04 -3.20 -2.07
CA THR A 135 23.36 -3.85 -2.02
C THR A 135 23.27 -5.21 -1.33
N LYS A 136 24.32 -6.03 -1.47
CA LYS A 136 24.38 -7.32 -0.76
C LYS A 136 24.45 -7.14 0.76
N GLU A 137 25.18 -6.11 1.22
CA GLU A 137 25.28 -5.77 2.65
C GLU A 137 23.91 -5.37 3.21
N GLN A 138 23.18 -4.51 2.48
CA GLN A 138 21.82 -4.10 2.87
C GLN A 138 20.86 -5.29 2.94
N TYR A 139 20.98 -6.23 2.00
CA TYR A 139 20.21 -7.48 2.03
C TYR A 139 20.48 -8.30 3.27
N ASP A 140 21.77 -8.53 3.61
CA ASP A 140 22.16 -9.32 4.77
C ASP A 140 21.69 -8.67 6.09
N ILE A 141 21.76 -7.34 6.20
CA ILE A 141 21.23 -6.58 7.33
C ILE A 141 19.72 -6.79 7.48
N LEU A 142 18.96 -6.66 6.39
CA LEU A 142 17.50 -6.83 6.42
C LEU A 142 17.11 -8.24 6.76
N LEU A 143 17.77 -9.23 6.19
CA LEU A 143 17.53 -10.63 6.50
C LEU A 143 17.77 -10.94 8.00
N ALA A 144 18.89 -10.45 8.54
CA ALA A 144 19.18 -10.56 9.97
C ALA A 144 18.12 -9.88 10.85
N ALA A 145 17.67 -8.67 10.47
CA ALA A 145 16.64 -7.93 11.18
C ALA A 145 15.29 -8.70 11.20
N ILE A 146 14.90 -9.30 10.06
CA ILE A 146 13.67 -10.10 9.93
C ILE A 146 13.74 -11.32 10.87
N HIS A 147 14.87 -12.05 10.88
CA HIS A 147 15.08 -13.21 11.74
C HIS A 147 15.14 -12.87 13.22
N GLN A 148 15.69 -11.70 13.58
CA GLN A 148 15.73 -11.19 14.95
C GLN A 148 14.41 -10.58 15.42
N LYS A 149 13.36 -10.65 14.63
CA LYS A 149 12.04 -10.02 14.92
C LYS A 149 12.16 -8.52 15.21
N LYS A 150 13.04 -7.79 14.49
CA LYS A 150 13.09 -6.34 14.54
C LYS A 150 11.91 -5.74 13.78
N ASN A 151 11.33 -4.68 14.32
CA ASN A 151 10.27 -3.92 13.65
C ASN A 151 10.88 -3.01 12.57
N ILE A 152 10.33 -3.07 11.35
CA ILE A 152 10.87 -2.38 10.17
C ILE A 152 9.86 -1.39 9.63
N ILE A 153 10.27 -0.12 9.48
CA ILE A 153 9.50 0.90 8.77
C ILE A 153 10.12 1.14 7.40
N ALA A 154 9.34 0.89 6.33
CA ALA A 154 9.71 1.28 4.98
C ALA A 154 9.20 2.70 4.70
N ALA A 155 10.14 3.64 4.55
CA ALA A 155 9.89 5.07 4.41
C ALA A 155 10.18 5.55 2.98
N GLY A 156 9.47 6.58 2.52
CA GLY A 156 9.72 7.16 1.20
C GLY A 156 8.55 7.96 0.65
N GLY A 157 8.79 8.68 -0.42
CA GLY A 157 7.76 9.46 -1.12
C GLY A 157 6.70 8.62 -1.84
N THR A 158 5.76 9.29 -2.48
CA THR A 158 4.79 8.63 -3.36
C THR A 158 5.50 7.93 -4.52
N LYS A 159 5.02 6.72 -4.88
CA LYS A 159 5.60 5.88 -5.95
C LYS A 159 7.05 5.40 -5.72
N SER A 160 7.63 5.60 -4.52
CA SER A 160 8.99 5.12 -4.20
C SER A 160 9.10 3.59 -4.10
N GLY A 161 7.98 2.87 -4.07
CA GLY A 161 7.94 1.40 -4.03
C GLY A 161 7.86 0.82 -2.62
N LYS A 162 7.45 1.58 -1.60
CA LYS A 162 7.33 1.12 -0.21
C LYS A 162 6.50 -0.15 -0.06
N THR A 163 5.28 -0.18 -0.60
CA THR A 163 4.39 -1.36 -0.52
C THR A 163 5.00 -2.57 -1.24
N THR A 164 5.64 -2.35 -2.40
CA THR A 164 6.34 -3.42 -3.12
C THR A 164 7.53 -3.96 -2.32
N PHE A 165 8.25 -3.08 -1.63
CA PHE A 165 9.34 -3.46 -0.74
C PHE A 165 8.83 -4.18 0.52
N LEU A 166 7.71 -3.73 1.08
CA LEU A 166 7.06 -4.41 2.19
C LEU A 166 6.63 -5.84 1.81
N ASN A 167 6.15 -6.04 0.57
CA ASN A 167 5.85 -7.38 0.05
C ASN A 167 7.11 -8.25 -0.09
N ALA A 168 8.28 -7.67 -0.40
CA ALA A 168 9.54 -8.42 -0.39
C ALA A 168 9.95 -8.85 1.02
N ILE A 169 9.74 -8.01 2.04
CA ILE A 169 9.94 -8.38 3.45
C ILE A 169 8.95 -9.47 3.85
N LEU A 170 7.68 -9.37 3.46
CA LEU A 170 6.66 -10.39 3.74
C LEU A 170 6.97 -11.72 3.07
N ALA A 171 7.57 -11.73 1.89
CA ALA A 171 8.02 -12.94 1.22
C ALA A 171 9.09 -13.68 2.06
N GLU A 172 9.99 -12.95 2.73
CA GLU A 172 10.96 -13.55 3.67
C GLU A 172 10.29 -14.02 4.96
N ILE A 173 9.41 -13.20 5.54
CA ILE A 173 8.63 -13.57 6.72
C ILE A 173 7.82 -14.84 6.47
N SER A 174 7.26 -14.99 5.27
CA SER A 174 6.45 -16.15 4.89
C SER A 174 7.24 -17.49 4.87
N LYS A 175 8.56 -17.44 4.81
CA LYS A 175 9.44 -18.63 4.95
C LYS A 175 9.57 -19.10 6.40
N LEU A 176 9.16 -18.27 7.36
CA LEU A 176 9.18 -18.56 8.78
C LEU A 176 7.83 -19.17 9.20
N LYS A 177 7.80 -19.82 10.37
CA LYS A 177 6.55 -20.42 10.91
C LYS A 177 5.79 -19.46 11.83
N ASP A 178 5.90 -18.16 11.60
CA ASP A 178 5.26 -17.14 12.41
C ASP A 178 3.80 -16.95 11.97
N ARG A 179 2.92 -16.72 12.95
CA ARG A 179 1.54 -16.26 12.69
C ARG A 179 1.56 -14.77 12.33
N VAL A 180 1.19 -14.45 11.10
CA VAL A 180 1.24 -13.09 10.55
C VAL A 180 -0.18 -12.51 10.47
N ILE A 181 -0.40 -11.34 11.04
CA ILE A 181 -1.65 -10.61 10.87
C ILE A 181 -1.37 -9.30 10.13
N LEU A 182 -2.01 -9.17 8.97
CA LEU A 182 -1.94 -7.98 8.12
C LEU A 182 -3.15 -7.09 8.39
N ILE A 183 -2.93 -5.78 8.47
CA ILE A 183 -3.99 -4.78 8.60
C ILE A 183 -3.80 -3.72 7.53
N GLU A 184 -4.85 -3.48 6.74
CA GLU A 184 -4.83 -2.51 5.64
C GLU A 184 -6.19 -1.83 5.48
N ASP A 185 -6.20 -0.61 4.99
CA ASP A 185 -7.41 0.04 4.47
C ASP A 185 -7.73 -0.45 3.04
N THR A 186 -6.70 -0.54 2.23
CA THR A 186 -6.76 -1.09 0.87
C THR A 186 -5.82 -2.28 0.78
N PRO A 187 -6.31 -3.50 0.48
CA PRO A 187 -5.50 -4.70 0.43
C PRO A 187 -4.49 -4.68 -0.75
N GLU A 188 -3.26 -4.33 -0.48
CA GLU A 188 -2.13 -4.33 -1.41
C GLU A 188 -1.02 -5.34 -1.00
N LEU A 189 -1.02 -5.75 0.27
CA LEU A 189 -0.02 -6.68 0.78
C LEU A 189 -0.32 -8.11 0.36
N GLN A 190 0.75 -8.85 0.12
CA GLN A 190 0.70 -10.24 -0.30
C GLN A 190 1.58 -11.07 0.65
N CYS A 191 0.94 -11.91 1.44
CA CYS A 191 1.62 -12.79 2.39
C CYS A 191 1.26 -14.24 2.06
N SER A 192 2.27 -15.08 1.88
CA SER A 192 2.13 -16.51 1.62
C SER A 192 2.42 -17.39 2.84
N ALA A 193 2.51 -16.78 4.05
CA ALA A 193 2.65 -17.55 5.27
C ALA A 193 1.46 -18.50 5.47
N GLU A 194 1.73 -19.71 5.96
CA GLU A 194 0.71 -20.73 6.20
C GLU A 194 -0.34 -20.25 7.21
N ASP A 195 0.09 -19.57 8.28
CA ASP A 195 -0.78 -18.97 9.28
C ASP A 195 -0.82 -17.45 9.10
N CYS A 196 -1.71 -17.01 8.21
CA CYS A 196 -1.88 -15.59 7.87
C CYS A 196 -3.34 -15.16 7.94
N VAL A 197 -3.60 -14.03 8.61
CA VAL A 197 -4.91 -13.37 8.60
C VAL A 197 -4.75 -11.97 8.03
N GLN A 198 -5.57 -11.65 7.03
CA GLN A 198 -5.64 -10.32 6.45
C GLN A 198 -6.91 -9.60 6.91
N MET A 199 -6.75 -8.54 7.69
CA MET A 199 -7.82 -7.67 8.16
C MET A 199 -7.91 -6.43 7.29
N ARG A 200 -9.14 -6.05 6.92
CA ARG A 200 -9.40 -4.82 6.19
C ARG A 200 -10.13 -3.83 7.09
N ALA A 201 -9.55 -2.64 7.26
CA ALA A 201 -10.26 -1.53 7.88
C ALA A 201 -11.41 -1.03 6.97
N THR A 202 -12.48 -0.58 7.57
CA THR A 202 -13.67 -0.07 6.89
C THR A 202 -14.09 1.25 7.54
N THR A 203 -15.10 1.91 7.00
CA THR A 203 -15.68 3.12 7.61
C THR A 203 -16.32 2.87 8.98
N SER A 204 -16.76 1.65 9.24
CA SER A 204 -17.37 1.23 10.52
C SER A 204 -16.42 0.51 11.47
N PHE A 205 -15.23 0.12 11.01
CA PHE A 205 -14.21 -0.57 11.81
C PHE A 205 -12.84 -0.08 11.38
N SER A 206 -12.29 0.84 12.11
CA SER A 206 -11.09 1.59 11.77
C SER A 206 -9.81 0.76 11.86
N MET A 207 -8.69 1.30 11.36
CA MET A 207 -7.35 0.72 11.56
C MET A 207 -7.00 0.56 13.04
N ASP A 208 -7.37 1.54 13.87
CA ASP A 208 -7.18 1.49 15.32
C ASP A 208 -8.00 0.37 15.97
N ASP A 209 -9.25 0.15 15.52
CA ASP A 209 -10.06 -0.98 15.97
C ASP A 209 -9.46 -2.33 15.55
N CYS A 210 -8.94 -2.42 14.36
CA CYS A 210 -8.21 -3.61 13.88
C CYS A 210 -6.99 -3.90 14.78
N LEU A 211 -6.18 -2.87 15.09
CA LEU A 211 -5.00 -2.99 15.95
C LEU A 211 -5.35 -3.43 17.38
N LYS A 212 -6.45 -2.90 17.96
CA LYS A 212 -6.93 -3.37 19.26
C LYS A 212 -7.42 -4.82 19.22
N GLN A 213 -8.05 -5.22 18.13
CA GLN A 213 -8.55 -6.60 17.97
C GLN A 213 -7.42 -7.60 17.77
N VAL A 214 -6.39 -7.23 17.00
CA VAL A 214 -5.27 -8.13 16.67
C VAL A 214 -4.52 -8.64 17.90
N LEU A 215 -4.44 -7.85 18.98
CA LEU A 215 -3.80 -8.24 20.23
C LEU A 215 -4.48 -9.43 20.92
N ARG A 216 -5.73 -9.76 20.54
CA ARG A 216 -6.48 -10.92 21.03
C ARG A 216 -6.37 -12.14 20.10
N MET A 217 -5.65 -12.00 18.98
CA MET A 217 -5.53 -13.02 17.96
C MET A 217 -4.21 -13.79 18.03
N THR A 218 -3.45 -13.61 19.11
CA THR A 218 -2.14 -14.26 19.34
C THR A 218 -1.18 -14.12 18.15
N PRO A 219 -0.90 -12.90 17.65
CA PRO A 219 0.00 -12.71 16.53
C PRO A 219 1.46 -12.91 16.95
N ASP A 220 2.26 -13.53 16.07
CA ASP A 220 3.71 -13.47 16.16
C ASP A 220 4.25 -12.20 15.51
N ARG A 221 3.57 -11.72 14.43
CA ARG A 221 3.93 -10.52 13.70
C ARG A 221 2.69 -9.72 13.34
N ILE A 222 2.73 -8.43 13.63
CA ILE A 222 1.69 -7.46 13.25
C ILE A 222 2.25 -6.58 12.14
N VAL A 223 1.61 -6.61 10.98
CA VAL A 223 2.00 -5.84 9.80
C VAL A 223 0.87 -4.88 9.42
N VAL A 224 1.20 -3.62 9.29
CA VAL A 224 0.26 -2.58 8.84
C VAL A 224 0.73 -2.03 7.51
N GLY A 225 -0.14 -2.06 6.51
CA GLY A 225 0.22 -1.64 5.14
C GLY A 225 0.80 -0.24 5.11
N GLU A 226 0.12 0.70 5.75
CA GLU A 226 0.59 2.08 5.90
C GLU A 226 -0.01 2.73 7.15
N VAL A 227 0.78 3.54 7.85
CA VAL A 227 0.29 4.44 8.90
C VAL A 227 0.30 5.89 8.41
N ARG A 228 -0.83 6.58 8.63
CA ARG A 228 -1.05 7.95 8.13
C ARG A 228 -1.53 8.92 9.21
N SER A 229 -2.03 8.39 10.32
CA SER A 229 -2.65 9.18 11.38
C SER A 229 -2.46 8.55 12.76
N GLY A 230 -3.45 8.72 13.66
CA GLY A 230 -3.38 8.32 15.05
C GLY A 230 -3.24 6.82 15.32
N GLU A 231 -3.59 5.97 14.36
CA GLU A 231 -3.37 4.51 14.41
C GLU A 231 -1.90 4.13 14.59
N ALA A 232 -0.98 5.05 14.25
CA ALA A 232 0.45 4.87 14.52
C ALA A 232 0.73 4.59 16.00
N LEU A 233 0.02 5.24 16.94
CA LEU A 233 0.23 5.00 18.36
C LEU A 233 -0.15 3.57 18.76
N ALA A 234 -1.29 3.07 18.32
CA ALA A 234 -1.73 1.72 18.61
C ALA A 234 -0.77 0.65 18.05
N LEU A 235 -0.20 0.91 16.85
CA LEU A 235 0.82 0.03 16.28
C LEU A 235 2.12 0.05 17.10
N LEU A 236 2.61 1.23 17.50
CA LEU A 236 3.82 1.38 18.30
C LEU A 236 3.65 0.73 19.69
N ASP A 237 2.49 0.90 20.31
CA ASP A 237 2.17 0.23 21.58
C ASP A 237 2.18 -1.30 21.43
N ALA A 238 1.58 -1.83 20.35
CA ALA A 238 1.61 -3.27 20.07
C ALA A 238 3.05 -3.78 19.90
N TRP A 239 3.87 -3.09 19.12
CA TRP A 239 5.25 -3.47 18.85
C TRP A 239 6.15 -3.35 20.08
N SER A 240 5.93 -2.39 20.97
CA SER A 240 6.70 -2.19 22.21
C SER A 240 6.31 -3.16 23.32
N THR A 241 5.17 -3.85 23.22
CA THR A 241 4.62 -4.72 24.28
C THR A 241 4.69 -6.21 23.96
N GLY A 242 5.72 -6.65 23.22
CA GLY A 242 6.03 -8.06 23.00
C GLY A 242 5.61 -8.63 21.65
N HIS A 243 5.06 -7.80 20.73
CA HIS A 243 4.68 -8.23 19.38
C HIS A 243 5.67 -7.68 18.33
N GLY A 244 6.97 -7.92 18.56
CA GLY A 244 8.04 -7.50 17.65
C GLY A 244 8.06 -8.27 16.33
N GLY A 245 8.86 -7.77 15.37
CA GLY A 245 9.04 -8.40 14.05
C GLY A 245 8.00 -7.99 13.02
N GLY A 246 7.26 -6.93 13.30
CA GLY A 246 6.32 -6.35 12.37
C GLY A 246 6.97 -5.42 11.34
N CYS A 247 6.18 -5.01 10.37
CA CYS A 247 6.62 -4.00 9.41
C CYS A 247 5.46 -3.11 8.97
N SER A 248 5.78 -1.88 8.54
CA SER A 248 4.80 -0.92 8.03
C SER A 248 5.43 0.06 7.06
N THR A 249 4.62 0.86 6.37
CA THR A 249 5.12 1.94 5.53
C THR A 249 4.72 3.31 6.08
N VAL A 250 5.58 4.30 5.83
CA VAL A 250 5.36 5.71 6.18
C VAL A 250 5.77 6.61 5.03
N HIS A 251 4.96 7.60 4.71
CA HIS A 251 5.36 8.65 3.79
C HIS A 251 6.28 9.67 4.49
N SER A 252 7.55 9.73 4.03
CA SER A 252 8.55 10.68 4.54
C SER A 252 9.64 10.96 3.50
N ASN A 253 10.52 11.94 3.77
CA ASN A 253 11.57 12.36 2.84
C ASN A 253 12.95 11.79 3.17
N ASN A 254 13.15 11.23 4.35
CA ASN A 254 14.38 10.56 4.83
C ASN A 254 14.07 9.81 6.15
N ALA A 255 15.05 9.08 6.69
CA ALA A 255 14.87 8.31 7.92
C ALA A 255 14.55 9.19 9.14
N ARG A 256 15.20 10.36 9.27
CA ARG A 256 14.94 11.31 10.38
C ARG A 256 13.54 11.90 10.31
N ASP A 257 13.09 12.32 9.13
CA ASP A 257 11.73 12.85 8.92
C ASP A 257 10.67 11.80 9.24
N THR A 258 11.00 10.50 9.10
CA THR A 258 10.11 9.40 9.49
C THR A 258 9.78 9.45 10.98
N LEU A 259 10.77 9.69 11.84
CA LEU A 259 10.56 9.81 13.29
C LEU A 259 9.69 11.02 13.62
N THR A 260 10.00 12.19 13.06
CA THR A 260 9.16 13.39 13.20
C THR A 260 7.73 13.16 12.70
N ARG A 261 7.57 12.39 11.61
CA ARG A 261 6.26 12.05 11.08
C ARG A 261 5.47 11.18 12.04
N LEU A 262 6.11 10.18 12.66
CA LEU A 262 5.49 9.34 13.70
C LEU A 262 5.10 10.15 14.92
N GLU A 263 5.94 11.08 15.39
CA GLU A 263 5.60 12.01 16.47
C GLU A 263 4.34 12.83 16.14
N ASN A 264 4.28 13.41 14.94
CA ASN A 264 3.13 14.18 14.51
C ASN A 264 1.84 13.34 14.38
N MET A 265 1.95 12.06 14.01
CA MET A 265 0.81 11.15 13.95
C MET A 265 0.31 10.81 15.37
N THR A 266 1.20 10.45 16.27
CA THR A 266 0.85 10.09 17.67
C THR A 266 0.31 11.29 18.43
N ALA A 267 0.81 12.50 18.19
CA ALA A 267 0.33 13.74 18.80
C ALA A 267 -1.14 14.10 18.45
N ARG A 268 -1.71 13.48 17.40
CA ARG A 268 -3.13 13.67 17.07
C ARG A 268 -4.08 13.00 18.06
N VAL A 269 -3.60 11.97 18.76
CA VAL A 269 -4.41 11.13 19.66
C VAL A 269 -3.88 11.09 21.11
N SER A 270 -2.64 11.55 21.33
CA SER A 270 -2.03 11.62 22.66
C SER A 270 -1.46 13.01 22.96
N ARG A 271 -1.71 13.52 24.15
CA ARG A 271 -1.08 14.76 24.64
C ARG A 271 0.31 14.51 25.23
N ASN A 272 0.62 13.26 25.58
CA ASN A 272 1.91 12.89 26.13
C ASN A 272 2.93 12.72 25.00
N PRO A 273 4.19 13.16 25.20
CA PRO A 273 5.27 12.90 24.27
C PRO A 273 5.47 11.39 24.05
N GLN A 274 5.67 10.97 22.81
CA GLN A 274 5.75 9.55 22.43
C GLN A 274 7.14 9.14 21.91
N GLN A 275 8.16 9.98 22.05
CA GLN A 275 9.50 9.71 21.54
C GLN A 275 10.11 8.43 22.11
N ALA A 276 9.91 8.18 23.41
CA ALA A 276 10.38 6.96 24.05
C ALA A 276 9.69 5.72 23.49
N THR A 277 8.36 5.77 23.31
CA THR A 277 7.57 4.68 22.69
C THR A 277 8.01 4.43 21.26
N ILE A 278 8.25 5.48 20.46
CA ILE A 278 8.73 5.37 19.10
C ILE A 278 10.11 4.68 19.08
N ALA A 279 11.05 5.12 19.95
CA ALA A 279 12.38 4.54 20.02
C ALA A 279 12.40 3.07 20.48
N GLN A 280 11.45 2.69 21.34
CA GLN A 280 11.31 1.30 21.80
C GLN A 280 10.69 0.40 20.72
N ALA A 281 9.70 0.94 19.97
CA ALA A 281 8.91 0.16 19.02
C ALA A 281 9.58 0.03 17.64
N VAL A 282 10.24 1.07 17.15
CA VAL A 282 10.88 1.08 15.83
C VAL A 282 12.35 0.71 15.94
N ASN A 283 12.77 -0.36 15.26
CA ASN A 283 14.18 -0.79 15.28
C ASN A 283 14.92 -0.39 14.01
N ILE A 284 14.31 -0.58 12.84
CA ILE A 284 14.92 -0.31 11.54
C ILE A 284 14.04 0.61 10.71
N ILE A 285 14.65 1.63 10.12
CA ILE A 285 14.01 2.47 9.10
C ILE A 285 14.76 2.29 7.79
N VAL A 286 14.04 1.88 6.74
CA VAL A 286 14.55 1.75 5.38
C VAL A 286 13.99 2.86 4.52
N TYR A 287 14.83 3.77 4.06
CA TYR A 287 14.39 4.86 3.21
C TYR A 287 14.57 4.54 1.73
N LEU A 288 13.44 4.52 1.01
CA LEU A 288 13.38 4.28 -0.43
C LEU A 288 13.21 5.58 -1.19
N LYS A 289 14.05 5.79 -2.19
CA LYS A 289 14.01 6.95 -3.06
C LYS A 289 13.84 6.53 -4.52
N TYR A 290 13.04 7.29 -5.24
CA TYR A 290 13.00 7.22 -6.68
C TYR A 290 14.09 8.14 -7.26
N ALA A 291 15.13 7.55 -7.84
CA ALA A 291 16.28 8.28 -8.40
C ALA A 291 16.28 8.13 -9.92
N GLY A 292 15.85 9.17 -10.63
CA GLY A 292 15.69 9.13 -12.09
C GLY A 292 14.65 8.08 -12.49
N ASN A 293 15.07 7.02 -13.20
CA ASN A 293 14.20 5.94 -13.66
C ASN A 293 14.30 4.67 -12.79
N THR A 294 15.05 4.70 -11.69
CA THR A 294 15.27 3.54 -10.83
C THR A 294 14.86 3.84 -9.37
N ARG A 295 14.44 2.79 -8.68
CA ARG A 295 14.22 2.82 -7.23
C ARG A 295 15.50 2.36 -6.53
N LYS A 296 15.83 2.98 -5.40
CA LYS A 296 16.97 2.56 -4.57
C LYS A 296 16.61 2.62 -3.10
N VAL A 297 17.12 1.68 -2.33
CA VAL A 297 17.28 1.82 -0.90
C VAL A 297 18.42 2.79 -0.68
N GLN A 298 18.08 4.00 -0.27
CA GLN A 298 19.03 5.10 -0.11
C GLN A 298 19.75 5.03 1.22
N GLU A 299 19.05 4.54 2.25
CA GLU A 299 19.50 4.56 3.63
C GLU A 299 18.81 3.49 4.44
N ILE A 300 19.56 2.78 5.27
CA ILE A 300 19.04 1.91 6.33
C ILE A 300 19.63 2.42 7.64
N VAL A 301 18.77 2.76 8.60
CA VAL A 301 19.21 3.18 9.93
C VAL A 301 18.63 2.25 10.99
N GLU A 302 19.43 1.99 12.01
CA GLU A 302 19.01 1.36 13.25
C GLU A 302 18.76 2.43 14.30
N LEU A 303 17.56 2.43 14.87
CA LEU A 303 17.19 3.31 15.97
C LEU A 303 17.57 2.65 17.28
N GLU A 304 18.34 3.34 18.10
CA GLU A 304 18.86 2.82 19.36
C GLU A 304 17.96 3.25 20.53
N GLU A 305 17.84 4.55 20.74
CA GLU A 305 17.10 5.09 21.88
C GLU A 305 16.66 6.56 21.65
N TRP A 306 15.78 7.02 22.51
CA TRP A 306 15.49 8.43 22.73
C TRP A 306 16.33 8.96 23.88
N ASP A 307 17.12 10.02 23.65
CA ASP A 307 17.88 10.74 24.67
C ASP A 307 17.07 11.96 25.14
N PRO A 308 16.41 11.88 26.31
CA PRO A 308 15.57 12.98 26.80
C PRO A 308 16.38 14.21 27.24
N ALA A 309 17.65 14.03 27.60
CA ALA A 309 18.50 15.16 28.00
C ALA A 309 18.94 15.97 26.77
N ALA A 310 19.24 15.30 25.68
CA ALA A 310 19.61 15.94 24.43
C ALA A 310 18.41 16.25 23.52
N MET A 311 17.19 15.81 23.89
CA MET A 311 15.96 15.92 23.10
C MET A 311 16.14 15.40 21.67
N LYS A 312 16.77 14.23 21.52
CA LYS A 312 17.06 13.66 20.20
C LYS A 312 17.05 12.13 20.22
N TYR A 313 16.75 11.53 19.04
CA TYR A 313 16.96 10.13 18.80
C TYR A 313 18.43 9.83 18.54
N ARG A 314 18.92 8.73 19.12
CA ARG A 314 20.19 8.12 18.72
C ARG A 314 19.89 7.02 17.71
N PHE A 315 20.54 7.13 16.58
CA PHE A 315 20.50 6.13 15.53
C PHE A 315 21.80 6.14 14.74
N HIS A 316 22.13 5.03 14.11
CA HIS A 316 23.29 4.96 13.22
C HIS A 316 22.89 4.38 11.85
N SER A 317 23.62 4.78 10.83
CA SER A 317 23.48 4.24 9.48
C SER A 317 24.11 2.85 9.43
N LEU A 318 23.40 1.91 8.80
CA LEU A 318 23.87 0.53 8.59
C LEU A 318 24.46 0.32 7.20
N ASN A 319 24.52 1.39 6.35
CA ASN A 319 25.07 1.38 4.98
C ASN A 319 25.91 2.61 4.65
#